data_f9043c8e939122ee3f5163099d09f93a
#
_entry.id   f9043c8e939122ee3f5163099d09f93a
#
_cell.length_a   1.000
_cell.length_b   1.000
_cell.length_c   1.000
_cell.angle_alpha   90.00
_cell.angle_beta   90.00
_cell.angle_gamma   90.00
#
_symmetry.space_group_name_H-M   'P 1'
#
loop_
_entity.id
_entity.type
_entity.pdbx_description
1 polymer ?
#
loop_
_entity_poly.entity_id
_entity_poly.type
_entity_poly.pdbx_seq_one_letter_code
_entity_poly.pdbx_strand_id
1 'polypeptide(L)'
;MTKKLYITFALLGSLLITSCDSFLDIQPIGKVIPNTLSEYRALLTEAYSQPLFDRGVTEFRTDEVTIRDNEYDQNYYSEIEKWNDSNPIPGTREFAWSNYYSIIYYANAIIDNRDKITEGTQEDIDQLVGEAYLLRGYMHFLLVNLYGQPYTKDGAPETKAIPIKLDIDLEKTPSRNTVSEVYTAILNDIESVSYTHLTLPTILRV
;
A
#
# COMPACT_ATOMS: atom_id res chain seq x y z
N MET A 1 -42.87 53.72 -6.61
CA MET A 1 -41.52 53.51 -7.21
C MET A 1 -40.65 52.50 -6.45
N THR A 2 -40.79 52.36 -5.14
CA THR A 2 -39.98 51.49 -4.27
C THR A 2 -40.11 49.97 -4.54
N LYS A 3 -41.33 49.44 -4.79
CA LYS A 3 -41.53 47.98 -5.04
C LYS A 3 -40.81 47.45 -6.29
N LYS A 4 -40.75 48.26 -7.35
CA LYS A 4 -40.04 47.88 -8.57
C LYS A 4 -38.54 47.83 -8.37
N LEU A 5 -37.98 48.69 -7.53
CA LEU A 5 -36.57 48.75 -7.17
C LEU A 5 -36.13 47.51 -6.39
N TYR A 6 -36.94 47.03 -5.43
CA TYR A 6 -36.66 45.79 -4.68
C TYR A 6 -36.70 44.54 -5.54
N ILE A 7 -37.64 44.47 -6.52
CA ILE A 7 -37.73 43.34 -7.45
C ILE A 7 -36.50 43.30 -8.36
N THR A 8 -36.04 44.44 -8.83
CA THR A 8 -34.82 44.51 -9.68
C THR A 8 -33.57 44.12 -8.91
N PHE A 9 -33.47 44.52 -7.63
CA PHE A 9 -32.35 44.16 -6.76
C PHE A 9 -32.36 42.69 -6.37
N ALA A 10 -33.53 42.09 -6.14
CA ALA A 10 -33.69 40.67 -5.88
C ALA A 10 -33.34 39.81 -7.13
N LEU A 11 -33.72 40.26 -8.33
CA LEU A 11 -33.38 39.58 -9.58
C LEU A 11 -31.88 39.68 -9.90
N LEU A 12 -31.22 40.78 -9.57
CA LEU A 12 -29.78 40.98 -9.75
C LEU A 12 -28.96 40.12 -8.73
N GLY A 13 -29.49 39.98 -7.49
CA GLY A 13 -28.90 39.14 -6.46
C GLY A 13 -28.95 37.63 -6.76
N SER A 14 -30.00 37.17 -7.46
CA SER A 14 -30.12 35.74 -7.83
C SER A 14 -29.18 35.29 -8.98
N LEU A 15 -28.68 36.25 -9.76
CA LEU A 15 -27.69 35.98 -10.82
C LEU A 15 -26.26 35.79 -10.31
N LEU A 16 -25.98 36.09 -9.03
CA LEU A 16 -24.63 35.92 -8.43
C LEU A 16 -24.43 34.60 -7.74
N ILE A 17 -25.41 33.70 -7.75
CA ILE A 17 -25.30 32.36 -7.09
C ILE A 17 -24.98 31.25 -8.08
N THR A 18 -24.65 31.54 -9.33
CA THR A 18 -24.05 30.53 -10.19
C THR A 18 -22.59 30.37 -9.80
N SER A 19 -22.37 29.66 -8.71
CA SER A 19 -21.05 29.14 -8.34
C SER A 19 -20.60 28.20 -9.45
N CYS A 20 -19.51 28.54 -10.11
CA CYS A 20 -18.87 27.62 -11.05
C CYS A 20 -18.28 26.47 -10.27
N ASP A 21 -18.94 25.33 -10.16
CA ASP A 21 -18.39 24.10 -9.61
C ASP A 21 -17.08 23.69 -10.31
N SER A 22 -16.92 24.04 -11.58
CA SER A 22 -15.68 23.79 -12.36
C SER A 22 -14.45 24.56 -11.87
N PHE A 23 -14.62 25.62 -11.04
CA PHE A 23 -13.47 26.33 -10.47
C PHE A 23 -12.82 25.58 -9.29
N LEU A 24 -13.57 24.68 -8.64
CA LEU A 24 -13.07 23.83 -7.55
C LEU A 24 -12.49 22.51 -8.07
N ASP A 25 -12.64 22.22 -9.33
CA ASP A 25 -12.16 21.00 -10.00
C ASP A 25 -10.73 21.16 -10.54
N ILE A 26 -9.93 22.03 -9.90
CA ILE A 26 -8.52 22.19 -10.25
C ILE A 26 -7.77 20.99 -9.69
N GLN A 27 -7.49 20.01 -10.57
CA GLN A 27 -6.56 18.95 -10.26
C GLN A 27 -5.18 19.55 -9.93
N PRO A 28 -4.52 19.14 -8.83
CA PRO A 28 -3.19 19.63 -8.51
C PRO A 28 -2.24 19.40 -9.69
N ILE A 29 -1.61 20.46 -10.19
CA ILE A 29 -0.65 20.37 -11.29
C ILE A 29 0.46 19.38 -10.87
N GLY A 30 0.61 18.29 -11.62
CA GLY A 30 1.64 17.28 -11.39
C GLY A 30 1.21 16.04 -10.59
N LYS A 31 -0.08 15.90 -10.22
CA LYS A 31 -0.64 14.65 -9.70
C LYS A 31 -1.76 14.17 -10.61
N VAL A 32 -1.52 13.11 -11.33
CA VAL A 32 -2.58 12.40 -12.08
C VAL A 32 -3.35 11.56 -11.07
N ILE A 33 -4.65 11.78 -10.95
CA ILE A 33 -5.55 10.86 -10.26
C ILE A 33 -5.91 9.78 -11.29
N PRO A 34 -5.49 8.52 -11.09
CA PRO A 34 -5.79 7.46 -12.03
C PRO A 34 -7.30 7.31 -12.23
N ASN A 35 -7.72 7.11 -13.46
CA ASN A 35 -9.12 6.92 -13.85
C ASN A 35 -9.30 5.77 -14.84
N THR A 36 -8.30 5.55 -15.70
CA THR A 36 -8.34 4.51 -16.73
C THR A 36 -7.59 3.25 -16.27
N LEU A 37 -7.93 2.11 -16.88
CA LEU A 37 -7.21 0.84 -16.65
C LEU A 37 -5.70 0.99 -16.85
N SER A 38 -5.28 1.72 -17.89
CA SER A 38 -3.86 1.92 -18.20
C SER A 38 -3.13 2.72 -17.13
N GLU A 39 -3.77 3.73 -16.55
CA GLU A 39 -3.20 4.54 -15.47
C GLU A 39 -3.08 3.74 -14.17
N TYR A 40 -4.09 2.94 -13.83
CA TYR A 40 -4.00 2.04 -12.66
C TYR A 40 -2.97 0.91 -12.89
N ARG A 41 -2.80 0.44 -14.13
CA ARG A 41 -1.72 -0.50 -14.48
C ARG A 41 -0.34 0.15 -14.31
N ALA A 42 -0.20 1.41 -14.68
CA ALA A 42 1.04 2.16 -14.45
C ALA A 42 1.32 2.33 -12.94
N LEU A 43 0.28 2.60 -12.13
CA LEU A 43 0.39 2.68 -10.67
C LEU A 43 0.85 1.34 -10.05
N LEU A 44 0.32 0.21 -10.53
CA LEU A 44 0.76 -1.11 -10.07
C LEU A 44 2.20 -1.40 -10.51
N THR A 45 2.59 -0.97 -11.70
CA THR A 45 3.97 -1.10 -12.19
C THR A 45 4.94 -0.30 -11.32
N GLU A 46 4.55 0.92 -10.91
CA GLU A 46 5.32 1.71 -9.94
C GLU A 46 5.45 0.99 -8.59
N ALA A 47 4.38 0.36 -8.11
CA ALA A 47 4.42 -0.44 -6.89
C ALA A 47 5.44 -1.60 -6.98
N TYR A 48 5.53 -2.30 -8.11
CA TYR A 48 6.52 -3.35 -8.33
C TYR A 48 7.96 -2.83 -8.41
N SER A 49 8.16 -1.56 -8.80
CA SER A 49 9.48 -0.96 -8.94
C SER A 49 10.07 -0.48 -7.61
N GLN A 50 9.27 -0.42 -6.53
CA GLN A 50 9.73 0.04 -5.23
C GLN A 50 10.81 -0.89 -4.64
N PRO A 51 11.94 -0.34 -4.19
CA PRO A 51 13.02 -1.17 -3.65
C PRO A 51 12.68 -1.72 -2.26
N LEU A 52 12.87 -3.02 -2.08
CA LEU A 52 12.68 -3.74 -0.82
C LEU A 52 14.05 -4.23 -0.29
N PHE A 53 14.91 -3.30 0.07
CA PHE A 53 16.29 -3.59 0.49
C PHE A 53 16.37 -4.39 1.79
N ASP A 54 15.42 -4.22 2.70
CA ASP A 54 15.48 -4.78 4.05
C ASP A 54 15.42 -6.32 4.05
N ARG A 55 14.79 -6.91 3.05
CA ARG A 55 14.74 -8.36 2.89
C ARG A 55 16.13 -8.96 2.73
N GLY A 56 17.01 -8.36 1.92
CA GLY A 56 18.39 -8.82 1.75
C GLY A 56 19.26 -8.54 2.98
N VAL A 57 18.97 -7.47 3.71
CA VAL A 57 19.72 -7.09 4.91
C VAL A 57 19.49 -8.06 6.07
N THR A 58 18.33 -8.74 6.14
CA THR A 58 18.07 -9.78 7.15
C THR A 58 18.97 -11.00 6.99
N GLU A 59 19.50 -11.25 5.80
CA GLU A 59 20.41 -12.38 5.57
C GLU A 59 21.72 -12.26 6.36
N PHE A 60 22.12 -11.03 6.73
CA PHE A 60 23.27 -10.84 7.65
C PHE A 60 23.06 -11.40 9.06
N ARG A 61 21.83 -11.82 9.40
CA ARG A 61 21.49 -12.48 10.67
C ARG A 61 21.56 -14.01 10.61
N THR A 62 21.93 -14.54 9.44
CA THR A 62 22.10 -15.96 9.22
C THR A 62 23.60 -16.32 9.25
N ASP A 63 23.91 -17.61 9.26
CA ASP A 63 25.27 -18.13 9.15
C ASP A 63 25.71 -18.36 7.70
N GLU A 64 24.84 -18.05 6.73
CA GLU A 64 25.12 -18.24 5.30
C GLU A 64 25.85 -17.05 4.67
N VAL A 65 25.69 -15.84 5.25
CA VAL A 65 26.21 -14.60 4.72
C VAL A 65 26.94 -13.83 5.84
N THR A 66 28.10 -13.28 5.52
CA THR A 66 28.83 -12.37 6.43
C THR A 66 29.14 -11.05 5.74
N ILE A 67 29.27 -10.00 6.51
CA ILE A 67 29.67 -8.68 6.01
C ILE A 67 31.16 -8.66 5.65
N ARG A 68 31.52 -7.85 4.66
CA ARG A 68 32.92 -7.71 4.25
C ARG A 68 33.69 -6.90 5.29
N ASP A 69 34.99 -7.22 5.43
CA ASP A 69 35.89 -6.48 6.30
C ASP A 69 36.36 -5.19 5.61
N ASN A 70 35.45 -4.23 5.50
CA ASN A 70 35.73 -2.87 5.05
C ASN A 70 34.90 -1.86 5.90
N GLU A 71 35.37 -0.63 5.98
CA GLU A 71 34.79 0.40 6.84
C GLU A 71 33.29 0.66 6.53
N TYR A 72 32.91 0.67 5.26
CA TYR A 72 31.52 0.91 4.86
C TYR A 72 30.58 -0.19 5.37
N ASP A 73 30.88 -1.46 5.05
CA ASP A 73 30.02 -2.57 5.42
C ASP A 73 29.99 -2.76 6.94
N GLN A 74 31.12 -2.58 7.63
CA GLN A 74 31.19 -2.64 9.09
C GLN A 74 30.34 -1.56 9.76
N ASN A 75 30.41 -0.33 9.31
CA ASN A 75 29.61 0.77 9.86
C ASN A 75 28.12 0.62 9.58
N TYR A 76 27.74 0.05 8.43
CA TYR A 76 26.35 -0.05 8.00
C TYR A 76 25.63 -1.28 8.54
N TYR A 77 26.30 -2.43 8.65
CA TYR A 77 25.65 -3.73 8.81
C TYR A 77 26.12 -4.52 10.05
N SER A 78 27.24 -4.17 10.69
CA SER A 78 27.79 -4.96 11.79
C SER A 78 26.84 -5.11 12.98
N GLU A 79 26.06 -4.07 13.28
CA GLU A 79 25.09 -4.14 14.37
C GLU A 79 23.89 -5.04 14.02
N ILE A 80 23.53 -5.12 12.73
CA ILE A 80 22.50 -6.04 12.23
C ILE A 80 22.98 -7.50 12.37
N GLU A 81 24.21 -7.80 11.94
CA GLU A 81 24.83 -9.11 12.09
C GLU A 81 24.89 -9.56 13.56
N LYS A 82 25.16 -8.61 14.48
CA LYS A 82 25.21 -8.86 15.92
C LYS A 82 23.84 -8.86 16.61
N TRP A 83 22.75 -8.65 15.89
CA TRP A 83 21.39 -8.54 16.44
C TRP A 83 21.21 -7.38 17.45
N ASN A 84 21.99 -6.32 17.33
CA ASN A 84 21.95 -5.16 18.21
C ASN A 84 20.91 -4.13 17.74
N ASP A 85 19.63 -4.45 17.86
CA ASP A 85 18.54 -3.57 17.41
C ASP A 85 18.18 -2.50 18.45
N SER A 86 18.52 -2.71 19.72
CA SER A 86 18.08 -1.82 20.80
C SER A 86 18.95 -0.57 20.96
N ASN A 87 20.21 -0.63 20.54
CA ASN A 87 21.14 0.49 20.65
C ASN A 87 22.24 0.42 19.57
N PRO A 88 21.88 0.49 18.28
CA PRO A 88 22.86 0.43 17.21
C PRO A 88 23.77 1.66 17.23
N ILE A 89 24.99 1.50 16.70
CA ILE A 89 25.90 2.64 16.51
C ILE A 89 25.35 3.60 15.46
N PRO A 90 25.65 4.92 15.56
CA PRO A 90 25.24 5.88 14.53
C PRO A 90 25.74 5.49 13.14
N GLY A 91 24.86 5.53 12.16
CA GLY A 91 25.15 5.13 10.78
C GLY A 91 24.74 3.70 10.42
N THR A 92 24.38 2.87 11.40
CA THR A 92 23.78 1.56 11.13
C THR A 92 22.52 1.71 10.27
N ARG A 93 22.38 0.83 9.27
CA ARG A 93 21.19 0.81 8.44
C ARG A 93 19.97 0.42 9.25
N GLU A 94 18.98 1.28 9.23
CA GLU A 94 17.68 0.97 9.85
C GLU A 94 16.81 0.14 8.91
N PHE A 95 16.05 -0.77 9.49
CA PHE A 95 14.94 -1.42 8.80
C PHE A 95 13.80 -0.43 8.66
N ALA A 96 13.42 -0.12 7.42
CA ALA A 96 12.36 0.84 7.13
C ALA A 96 11.16 0.14 6.49
N TRP A 97 10.00 0.32 7.08
CA TRP A 97 8.74 -0.20 6.52
C TRP A 97 8.03 0.75 5.56
N SER A 98 8.56 1.96 5.36
CA SER A 98 7.93 2.98 4.51
C SER A 98 7.66 2.49 3.08
N ASN A 99 8.62 1.81 2.43
CA ASN A 99 8.45 1.30 1.07
C ASN A 99 7.38 0.21 0.99
N TYR A 100 7.30 -0.67 1.99
CA TYR A 100 6.25 -1.69 2.07
C TYR A 100 4.86 -1.05 2.16
N TYR A 101 4.69 -0.04 3.02
CA TYR A 101 3.42 0.67 3.16
C TYR A 101 3.10 1.56 1.96
N SER A 102 4.09 2.06 1.23
CA SER A 102 3.88 2.74 -0.07
C SER A 102 3.29 1.77 -1.10
N ILE A 103 3.82 0.55 -1.18
CA ILE A 103 3.29 -0.50 -2.06
C ILE A 103 1.86 -0.88 -1.65
N ILE A 104 1.61 -1.05 -0.35
CA ILE A 104 0.27 -1.33 0.21
C ILE A 104 -0.70 -0.19 -0.15
N TYR A 105 -0.27 1.06 -0.07
CA TYR A 105 -1.08 2.21 -0.47
C TYR A 105 -1.47 2.16 -1.95
N TYR A 106 -0.53 1.86 -2.85
CA TYR A 106 -0.83 1.70 -4.28
C TYR A 106 -1.82 0.56 -4.53
N ALA A 107 -1.64 -0.56 -3.85
CA ALA A 107 -2.56 -1.68 -3.94
C ALA A 107 -3.97 -1.30 -3.44
N ASN A 108 -4.08 -0.62 -2.29
CA ASN A 108 -5.34 -0.11 -1.78
C ASN A 108 -6.02 0.86 -2.75
N ALA A 109 -5.24 1.76 -3.37
CA ALA A 109 -5.78 2.71 -4.34
C ALA A 109 -6.44 2.01 -5.55
N ILE A 110 -5.88 0.90 -6.00
CA ILE A 110 -6.47 0.08 -7.07
C ILE A 110 -7.73 -0.63 -6.58
N ILE A 111 -7.67 -1.28 -5.43
CA ILE A 111 -8.78 -2.06 -4.86
C ILE A 111 -9.98 -1.16 -4.55
N ASP A 112 -9.76 -0.01 -3.89
CA ASP A 112 -10.81 0.91 -3.46
C ASP A 112 -11.50 1.63 -4.65
N ASN A 113 -10.82 1.73 -5.79
CA ASN A 113 -11.37 2.37 -6.98
C ASN A 113 -11.79 1.38 -8.09
N ARG A 114 -11.84 0.07 -7.82
CA ARG A 114 -12.19 -0.96 -8.80
C ARG A 114 -13.39 -0.59 -9.66
N ASP A 115 -14.50 -0.17 -9.02
CA ASP A 115 -15.76 0.12 -9.71
C ASP A 115 -15.75 1.46 -10.48
N LYS A 116 -14.68 2.25 -10.34
CA LYS A 116 -14.50 3.54 -11.00
C LYS A 116 -13.50 3.47 -12.16
N ILE A 117 -12.84 2.33 -12.34
CA ILE A 117 -11.87 2.15 -13.41
C ILE A 117 -12.62 2.18 -14.74
N THR A 118 -12.24 3.13 -15.59
CA THR A 118 -12.76 3.26 -16.94
C THR A 118 -11.82 2.58 -17.95
N GLU A 119 -12.36 2.26 -19.12
CA GLU A 119 -11.65 1.56 -20.18
C GLU A 119 -11.22 0.12 -19.81
N GLY A 120 -10.99 -0.70 -20.82
CA GLY A 120 -10.68 -2.11 -20.66
C GLY A 120 -11.91 -3.01 -20.45
N THR A 121 -11.66 -4.30 -20.43
CA THR A 121 -12.69 -5.31 -20.16
C THR A 121 -12.81 -5.55 -18.65
N GLN A 122 -13.92 -6.13 -18.21
CA GLN A 122 -14.07 -6.53 -16.80
C GLN A 122 -13.00 -7.54 -16.39
N GLU A 123 -12.59 -8.42 -17.30
CA GLU A 123 -11.52 -9.39 -17.07
C GLU A 123 -10.18 -8.71 -16.81
N ASP A 124 -9.83 -7.67 -17.58
CA ASP A 124 -8.61 -6.90 -17.40
C ASP A 124 -8.60 -6.15 -16.06
N ILE A 125 -9.77 -5.60 -15.66
CA ILE A 125 -9.94 -4.92 -14.37
C ILE A 125 -9.82 -5.95 -13.23
N ASP A 126 -10.46 -7.09 -13.35
CA ASP A 126 -10.41 -8.15 -12.35
C ASP A 126 -8.98 -8.69 -12.18
N GLN A 127 -8.24 -8.85 -13.28
CA GLN A 127 -6.83 -9.22 -13.23
C GLN A 127 -6.00 -8.16 -12.48
N LEU A 128 -6.16 -6.88 -12.81
CA LEU A 128 -5.45 -5.80 -12.13
C LEU A 128 -5.71 -5.78 -10.64
N VAL A 129 -6.98 -5.92 -10.24
CA VAL A 129 -7.42 -5.93 -8.84
C VAL A 129 -6.90 -7.18 -8.11
N GLY A 130 -6.91 -8.35 -8.77
CA GLY A 130 -6.34 -9.57 -8.23
C GLY A 130 -4.85 -9.46 -7.95
N GLU A 131 -4.09 -8.88 -8.88
CA GLU A 131 -2.67 -8.57 -8.67
C GLU A 131 -2.46 -7.61 -7.49
N ALA A 132 -3.33 -6.60 -7.33
CA ALA A 132 -3.25 -5.67 -6.21
C ALA A 132 -3.52 -6.35 -4.86
N TYR A 133 -4.50 -7.24 -4.77
CA TYR A 133 -4.73 -8.06 -3.57
C TYR A 133 -3.52 -8.94 -3.23
N LEU A 134 -2.98 -9.65 -4.23
CA LEU A 134 -1.79 -10.48 -4.04
C LEU A 134 -0.61 -9.67 -3.52
N LEU A 135 -0.37 -8.50 -4.12
CA LEU A 135 0.73 -7.63 -3.74
C LEU A 135 0.56 -7.09 -2.32
N ARG A 136 -0.66 -6.68 -1.93
CA ARG A 136 -0.95 -6.21 -0.57
C ARG A 136 -0.75 -7.31 0.48
N GLY A 137 -1.27 -8.48 0.23
CA GLY A 137 -1.07 -9.65 1.10
C GLY A 137 0.40 -10.01 1.22
N TYR A 138 1.15 -9.98 0.12
CA TYR A 138 2.58 -10.25 0.12
C TYR A 138 3.40 -9.22 0.92
N MET A 139 3.07 -7.94 0.82
CA MET A 139 3.74 -6.91 1.62
C MET A 139 3.47 -7.07 3.12
N HIS A 140 2.23 -7.36 3.52
CA HIS A 140 1.92 -7.67 4.92
C HIS A 140 2.63 -8.94 5.39
N PHE A 141 2.78 -9.96 4.53
CA PHE A 141 3.53 -11.17 4.84
C PHE A 141 5.01 -10.88 5.07
N LEU A 142 5.65 -10.09 4.23
CA LEU A 142 7.04 -9.69 4.44
C LEU A 142 7.22 -8.90 5.75
N LEU A 143 6.33 -7.94 6.00
CA LEU A 143 6.37 -7.11 7.20
C LEU A 143 6.18 -7.94 8.48
N VAL A 144 5.22 -8.86 8.52
CA VAL A 144 4.98 -9.67 9.73
C VAL A 144 6.15 -10.61 10.03
N ASN A 145 6.84 -11.10 9.00
CA ASN A 145 8.04 -11.93 9.19
C ASN A 145 9.28 -11.12 9.58
N LEU A 146 9.34 -9.83 9.20
CA LEU A 146 10.44 -8.94 9.62
C LEU A 146 10.28 -8.44 11.06
N TYR A 147 9.05 -8.12 11.48
CA TYR A 147 8.77 -7.37 12.71
C TYR A 147 7.92 -8.12 13.73
N GLY A 148 7.37 -9.28 13.39
CA GLY A 148 6.59 -10.14 14.25
C GLY A 148 7.39 -11.30 14.82
N GLN A 149 6.80 -12.01 15.77
CA GLN A 149 7.33 -13.30 16.21
C GLN A 149 6.95 -14.40 15.21
N PRO A 150 7.78 -15.45 15.05
CA PRO A 150 7.42 -16.58 14.19
C PRO A 150 6.08 -17.19 14.61
N TYR A 151 5.15 -17.35 13.69
CA TYR A 151 3.77 -17.78 13.97
C TYR A 151 3.67 -19.08 14.77
N THR A 152 4.61 -20.01 14.53
CA THR A 152 4.66 -21.33 15.17
C THR A 152 5.23 -21.33 16.59
N LYS A 153 5.73 -20.20 17.08
CA LYS A 153 6.24 -20.08 18.46
C LYS A 153 5.08 -19.95 19.42
N ASP A 154 5.13 -20.66 20.54
CA ASP A 154 4.08 -20.62 21.57
C ASP A 154 3.81 -19.19 22.05
N GLY A 155 2.54 -18.79 22.03
CA GLY A 155 2.06 -17.45 22.39
C GLY A 155 2.38 -16.35 21.37
N ALA A 156 3.11 -16.62 20.30
CA ALA A 156 3.45 -15.64 19.28
C ALA A 156 2.23 -15.10 18.50
N PRO A 157 1.21 -15.93 18.16
CA PRO A 157 0.03 -15.42 17.45
C PRO A 157 -0.65 -14.23 18.13
N GLU A 158 -0.56 -14.12 19.45
CA GLU A 158 -1.19 -13.08 20.27
C GLU A 158 -0.29 -11.84 20.45
N THR A 159 0.97 -11.92 20.05
CA THR A 159 1.91 -10.79 20.18
C THR A 159 1.66 -9.73 19.13
N LYS A 160 1.95 -8.47 19.46
CA LYS A 160 1.83 -7.36 18.52
C LYS A 160 2.94 -7.42 17.47
N ALA A 161 2.57 -7.29 16.20
CA ALA A 161 3.47 -7.31 15.05
C ALA A 161 3.47 -5.96 14.30
N ILE A 162 2.60 -5.80 13.34
CA ILE A 162 2.55 -4.66 12.43
C ILE A 162 1.13 -4.09 12.33
N PRO A 163 0.96 -2.82 11.94
CA PRO A 163 -0.34 -2.29 11.55
C PRO A 163 -0.87 -2.94 10.28
N ILE A 164 -2.14 -3.33 10.26
CA ILE A 164 -2.84 -3.70 9.03
C ILE A 164 -3.41 -2.41 8.40
N LYS A 165 -3.09 -2.17 7.13
CA LYS A 165 -3.58 -1.02 6.37
C LYS A 165 -4.32 -1.49 5.13
N LEU A 166 -5.65 -1.34 5.13
CA LEU A 166 -6.54 -1.82 4.07
C LEU A 166 -7.30 -0.68 3.36
N ASP A 167 -6.93 0.56 3.60
CA ASP A 167 -7.53 1.77 3.04
C ASP A 167 -6.46 2.79 2.60
N ILE A 168 -6.88 3.81 1.87
CA ILE A 168 -6.01 4.90 1.37
C ILE A 168 -5.97 6.12 2.32
N ASP A 169 -6.60 6.05 3.47
CA ASP A 169 -6.66 7.16 4.43
C ASP A 169 -5.26 7.40 5.05
N LEU A 170 -4.62 8.50 4.68
CA LEU A 170 -3.29 8.88 5.17
C LEU A 170 -3.30 9.54 6.56
N GLU A 171 -4.44 10.02 7.03
CA GLU A 171 -4.56 10.66 8.33
C GLU A 171 -4.71 9.63 9.46
N LYS A 172 -5.19 8.45 9.11
CA LYS A 172 -5.42 7.37 10.05
C LYS A 172 -4.11 6.64 10.38
N THR A 173 -3.71 6.70 11.63
CA THR A 173 -2.55 5.98 12.17
C THR A 173 -3.02 4.74 12.93
N PRO A 174 -3.06 3.55 12.27
CA PRO A 174 -3.51 2.33 12.92
C PRO A 174 -2.48 1.84 13.96
N SER A 175 -2.97 1.24 15.04
CA SER A 175 -2.12 0.55 16.01
C SER A 175 -1.60 -0.77 15.44
N ARG A 176 -0.55 -1.34 16.05
CA ARG A 176 -0.07 -2.68 15.68
C ARG A 176 -1.12 -3.75 15.96
N ASN A 177 -1.35 -4.59 15.00
CA ASN A 177 -2.19 -5.78 15.09
C ASN A 177 -1.37 -6.97 15.62
N THR A 178 -2.05 -8.02 16.06
CA THR A 178 -1.40 -9.27 16.45
C THR A 178 -0.89 -10.03 15.23
N VAL A 179 0.06 -10.93 15.42
CA VAL A 179 0.55 -11.83 14.36
C VAL A 179 -0.62 -12.58 13.73
N SER A 180 -1.53 -13.13 14.52
CA SER A 180 -2.71 -13.87 14.07
C SER A 180 -3.64 -13.01 13.22
N GLU A 181 -3.93 -11.76 13.65
CA GLU A 181 -4.75 -10.82 12.87
C GLU A 181 -4.12 -10.50 11.51
N VAL A 182 -2.79 -10.31 11.47
CA VAL A 182 -2.09 -10.03 10.21
C VAL A 182 -2.16 -11.23 9.27
N TYR A 183 -1.91 -12.45 9.74
CA TYR A 183 -2.04 -13.64 8.89
C TYR A 183 -3.47 -13.85 8.39
N THR A 184 -4.48 -13.53 9.20
CA THR A 184 -5.88 -13.55 8.77
C THR A 184 -6.13 -12.56 7.63
N ALA A 185 -5.60 -11.34 7.73
CA ALA A 185 -5.72 -10.34 6.66
C ALA A 185 -5.01 -10.80 5.37
N ILE A 186 -3.83 -11.41 5.49
CA ILE A 186 -3.10 -11.98 4.34
C ILE A 186 -3.92 -13.07 3.65
N LEU A 187 -4.51 -13.99 4.41
CA LEU A 187 -5.33 -15.07 3.85
C LEU A 187 -6.58 -14.54 3.15
N ASN A 188 -7.23 -13.53 3.72
CA ASN A 188 -8.38 -12.87 3.08
C ASN A 188 -8.00 -12.21 1.75
N ASP A 189 -6.82 -11.60 1.66
CA ASP A 189 -6.31 -11.04 0.41
C ASP A 189 -6.07 -12.16 -0.63
N ILE A 190 -5.46 -13.26 -0.23
CA ILE A 190 -5.20 -14.43 -1.12
C ILE A 190 -6.53 -15.05 -1.60
N GLU A 191 -7.53 -15.19 -0.73
CA GLU A 191 -8.86 -15.64 -1.12
C GLU A 191 -9.50 -14.69 -2.14
N SER A 192 -9.35 -13.37 -1.94
CA SER A 192 -9.85 -12.36 -2.87
C SER A 192 -9.26 -12.48 -4.27
N VAL A 193 -7.99 -12.91 -4.40
CA VAL A 193 -7.37 -13.19 -5.69
C VAL A 193 -8.13 -14.29 -6.45
N SER A 194 -8.58 -15.34 -5.77
CA SER A 194 -9.28 -16.46 -6.41
C SER A 194 -10.66 -16.07 -7.00
N TYR A 195 -11.29 -15.03 -6.45
CA TYR A 195 -12.56 -14.51 -6.98
C TYR A 195 -12.37 -13.53 -8.15
N THR A 196 -11.18 -12.92 -8.27
CA THR A 196 -10.86 -11.97 -9.32
C THR A 196 -10.13 -12.62 -10.49
N HIS A 197 -9.30 -13.62 -10.24
CA HIS A 197 -8.71 -14.49 -11.26
C HIS A 197 -9.66 -15.61 -11.60
N LEU A 198 -10.59 -15.36 -12.49
CA LEU A 198 -11.42 -16.40 -13.07
C LEU A 198 -10.56 -17.38 -13.85
N THR A 199 -10.51 -18.60 -13.31
CA THR A 199 -10.20 -19.83 -14.00
C THR A 199 -8.93 -19.78 -14.87
N LEU A 200 -7.82 -20.21 -14.29
CA LEU A 200 -6.87 -20.97 -15.11
C LEU A 200 -7.68 -21.89 -15.99
N PRO A 201 -7.59 -21.79 -17.34
CA PRO A 201 -8.30 -22.71 -18.21
C PRO A 201 -8.02 -24.13 -17.73
N THR A 202 -9.05 -24.92 -17.59
CA THR A 202 -9.03 -26.31 -17.11
C THR A 202 -8.26 -27.23 -18.08
N ILE A 203 -7.10 -26.81 -18.57
CA ILE A 203 -6.23 -27.54 -19.52
C ILE A 203 -5.28 -28.50 -18.77
N LEU A 204 -5.24 -28.47 -17.45
CA LEU A 204 -4.43 -29.38 -16.63
C LEU A 204 -5.27 -30.39 -15.83
N ARG A 205 -6.39 -30.89 -16.36
CA ARG A 205 -6.93 -32.17 -15.97
C ARG A 205 -6.51 -33.21 -17.00
N VAL A 206 -5.33 -33.71 -16.84
CA VAL A 206 -4.92 -35.02 -17.40
C VAL A 206 -4.73 -35.96 -16.22
#